data_d36158e67642a49b359273e8c47397b2
#
_entry.id   d36158e67642a49b359273e8c47397b2
#
_cell.length_a   1.000
_cell.length_b   1.000
_cell.length_c   1.000
_cell.angle_alpha   90.00
_cell.angle_beta   90.00
_cell.angle_gamma   90.00
#
_symmetry.space_group_name_H-M   'P 1'
#
loop_
_entity.id
_entity.type
_entity.pdbx_description
1 polymer ?
#
loop_
_entity_poly.entity_id
_entity_poly.type
_entity_poly.pdbx_seq_one_letter_code
_entity_poly.pdbx_strand_id
1 'polypeptide(L)'
;MNDYEVQDWNAVAHYTDFDTGSYDHLPTPPHSHDNSPTPEAPSTLVSVSTTFFPTAQHRPHPPDLILLSKDAVYFYVHSDILAEASENNFRAMLPAVVTSDDDEPPIINVPEPSVVLNVILHAAYEISSAHYQPPFETLATAVDAMITYGMNPGSKIHPSTPLFSLLLSHAPLFPLQLYSLAAHYELEDLAVPTSAHLLAFPLSRLTDQDVERIGAKYLKRLFFLHYGRNEALKRVLGTPPHPHPPTNTCDFPAQKGLGRAWALAVAYLVWDVRPDMSTQTLESALRPLSEHLICDLCKTALNDRIKSTILQWSIVKRTI
;
A
#
# COMPACT_ATOMS: atom_id res chain seq x y z
N MET A 1 -32.66 -17.86 -31.13
CA MET A 1 -32.85 -19.16 -30.53
C MET A 1 -31.53 -19.83 -30.43
N ASN A 2 -30.86 -19.66 -29.30
CA ASN A 2 -29.81 -20.54 -28.82
C ASN A 2 -29.65 -20.22 -27.33
N ASP A 3 -30.10 -21.21 -26.55
CA ASP A 3 -30.03 -21.20 -25.09
C ASP A 3 -28.60 -21.33 -24.63
N TYR A 4 -28.16 -20.44 -23.75
CA TYR A 4 -26.96 -20.65 -22.95
C TYR A 4 -27.38 -21.20 -21.58
N GLU A 5 -27.08 -22.45 -21.35
CA GLU A 5 -27.20 -23.13 -20.07
C GLU A 5 -26.35 -22.42 -19.00
N VAL A 6 -27.02 -22.05 -17.93
CA VAL A 6 -26.40 -21.62 -16.67
C VAL A 6 -25.94 -22.88 -15.94
N GLN A 7 -24.64 -23.10 -15.80
CA GLN A 7 -24.08 -24.17 -14.97
C GLN A 7 -24.26 -23.84 -13.50
N ASP A 8 -25.03 -24.69 -12.83
CA ASP A 8 -25.29 -24.67 -11.39
C ASP A 8 -24.08 -25.22 -10.62
N TRP A 9 -23.46 -24.41 -9.76
CA TRP A 9 -22.28 -24.75 -8.95
C TRP A 9 -22.61 -25.33 -7.56
N ASN A 10 -23.83 -25.91 -7.36
CA ASN A 10 -24.26 -26.45 -6.08
C ASN A 10 -24.12 -27.98 -5.93
N ALA A 11 -23.15 -28.60 -6.58
CA ALA A 11 -22.88 -30.02 -6.45
C ALA A 11 -21.47 -30.30 -5.90
N VAL A 12 -21.28 -30.11 -4.59
CA VAL A 12 -20.10 -30.69 -3.92
C VAL A 12 -20.47 -31.34 -2.59
N ALA A 13 -20.29 -32.65 -2.61
CA ALA A 13 -19.92 -33.58 -1.55
C ALA A 13 -20.98 -33.95 -0.50
N HIS A 14 -21.71 -34.97 -0.81
CA HIS A 14 -22.11 -36.00 0.18
C HIS A 14 -20.84 -36.79 0.56
N TYR A 15 -20.37 -36.62 1.81
CA TYR A 15 -19.41 -37.54 2.42
C TYR A 15 -20.17 -38.63 3.12
N THR A 16 -19.91 -39.86 2.73
CA THR A 16 -20.49 -41.12 3.17
C THR A 16 -20.20 -41.39 4.63
N ASP A 17 -21.22 -41.91 5.31
CA ASP A 17 -21.22 -42.49 6.65
C ASP A 17 -20.08 -43.49 6.83
N PHE A 18 -19.27 -43.28 7.90
CA PHE A 18 -18.41 -44.30 8.44
C PHE A 18 -19.15 -45.08 9.54
N ASP A 19 -19.24 -46.34 9.30
CA ASP A 19 -19.74 -47.42 10.10
C ASP A 19 -19.27 -47.37 11.56
N THR A 20 -20.20 -47.33 12.51
CA THR A 20 -19.94 -47.41 13.94
C THR A 20 -19.69 -48.88 14.32
N GLY A 21 -18.44 -49.30 14.26
CA GLY A 21 -17.98 -50.56 14.85
C GLY A 21 -17.98 -50.47 16.37
N SER A 22 -18.78 -51.36 16.98
CA SER A 22 -18.86 -51.68 18.39
C SER A 22 -17.48 -51.88 19.04
N TYR A 23 -17.14 -51.08 20.04
CA TYR A 23 -16.02 -51.39 20.96
C TYR A 23 -16.58 -51.78 22.30
N ASP A 24 -16.53 -53.09 22.60
CA ASP A 24 -16.78 -53.71 23.89
C ASP A 24 -15.74 -53.22 24.92
N HIS A 25 -16.28 -52.89 26.09
CA HIS A 25 -15.77 -52.88 27.45
C HIS A 25 -14.24 -52.85 27.67
N LEU A 26 -13.69 -51.66 27.91
CA LEU A 26 -12.49 -51.52 28.73
C LEU A 26 -12.86 -51.30 30.23
N PRO A 27 -12.18 -51.96 31.17
CA PRO A 27 -12.52 -51.85 32.59
C PRO A 27 -12.14 -50.49 33.17
N THR A 28 -13.07 -49.87 33.87
CA THR A 28 -12.91 -48.63 34.65
C THR A 28 -11.87 -48.82 35.73
N PRO A 29 -10.87 -47.93 35.94
CA PRO A 29 -10.00 -47.96 37.09
C PRO A 29 -10.76 -47.57 38.35
N PRO A 30 -10.32 -48.06 39.55
CA PRO A 30 -11.05 -47.87 40.79
C PRO A 30 -11.06 -46.40 41.23
N HIS A 31 -12.20 -45.96 41.72
CA HIS A 31 -12.41 -44.65 42.34
C HIS A 31 -11.46 -44.45 43.53
N SER A 32 -10.54 -43.51 43.44
CA SER A 32 -9.84 -42.94 44.56
C SER A 32 -10.70 -41.86 45.21
N HIS A 33 -11.08 -42.06 46.43
CA HIS A 33 -11.76 -41.07 47.25
C HIS A 33 -10.80 -39.95 47.68
N ASP A 34 -11.37 -38.76 47.79
CA ASP A 34 -10.86 -37.57 48.46
C ASP A 34 -9.66 -36.83 47.85
N ASN A 35 -10.02 -35.78 47.12
CA ASN A 35 -9.44 -34.47 47.41
C ASN A 35 -10.41 -33.40 46.89
N SER A 36 -10.94 -32.62 47.80
CA SER A 36 -11.67 -31.40 47.52
C SER A 36 -10.86 -30.54 46.54
N PRO A 37 -11.46 -30.00 45.46
CA PRO A 37 -10.76 -29.04 44.65
C PRO A 37 -10.51 -27.78 45.47
N THR A 38 -9.26 -27.55 45.82
CA THR A 38 -8.80 -26.22 46.18
C THR A 38 -9.23 -25.32 45.03
N PRO A 39 -9.91 -24.19 45.27
CA PRO A 39 -10.24 -23.26 44.18
C PRO A 39 -8.91 -22.83 43.59
N GLU A 40 -8.59 -23.34 42.38
CA GLU A 40 -7.53 -22.80 41.56
C GLU A 40 -7.87 -21.31 41.35
N ALA A 41 -7.02 -20.44 41.90
CA ALA A 41 -7.07 -19.02 41.60
C ALA A 41 -7.13 -18.91 40.09
N PRO A 42 -8.00 -18.04 39.52
CA PRO A 42 -8.09 -17.88 38.09
C PRO A 42 -6.68 -17.56 37.59
N SER A 43 -6.09 -18.50 36.83
CA SER A 43 -4.83 -18.26 36.14
C SER A 43 -5.09 -17.13 35.18
N THR A 44 -4.73 -15.92 35.58
CA THR A 44 -4.82 -14.74 34.72
C THR A 44 -3.84 -14.98 33.56
N LEU A 45 -4.35 -15.38 32.40
CA LEU A 45 -3.54 -15.51 31.19
C LEU A 45 -3.03 -14.11 30.84
N VAL A 46 -1.78 -13.87 31.17
CA VAL A 46 -1.10 -12.60 30.83
C VAL A 46 -0.56 -12.71 29.40
N SER A 47 -1.06 -11.89 28.50
CA SER A 47 -0.54 -11.79 27.14
C SER A 47 0.69 -10.89 27.13
N VAL A 48 1.81 -11.38 26.56
CA VAL A 48 3.06 -10.64 26.43
C VAL A 48 3.42 -10.54 24.95
N SER A 49 3.96 -9.38 24.53
CA SER A 49 4.46 -9.18 23.18
C SER A 49 5.53 -10.20 22.82
N THR A 50 5.49 -10.72 21.59
CA THR A 50 6.50 -11.66 21.07
C THR A 50 7.82 -10.99 20.67
N THR A 51 7.83 -9.67 20.51
CA THR A 51 9.06 -8.88 20.23
C THR A 51 9.56 -8.20 21.51
N PHE A 52 8.66 -7.62 22.30
CA PHE A 52 8.97 -6.83 23.49
C PHE A 52 8.62 -7.63 24.76
N PHE A 53 9.45 -8.62 25.09
CA PHE A 53 9.29 -9.52 26.24
C PHE A 53 10.44 -9.34 27.26
N PRO A 54 10.35 -9.86 28.49
CA PRO A 54 11.30 -9.54 29.59
C PRO A 54 12.77 -9.80 29.29
N THR A 55 13.06 -10.79 28.44
CA THR A 55 14.44 -11.18 28.09
C THR A 55 14.84 -10.80 26.67
N ALA A 56 14.09 -9.88 26.02
CA ALA A 56 14.40 -9.38 24.68
C ALA A 56 15.70 -8.58 24.68
N GLN A 57 16.63 -8.92 23.80
CA GLN A 57 17.97 -8.30 23.74
C GLN A 57 18.03 -7.16 22.74
N HIS A 58 17.19 -6.14 22.91
CA HIS A 58 17.22 -4.93 22.06
C HIS A 58 18.29 -3.93 22.50
N ARG A 59 18.71 -4.00 23.76
CA ARG A 59 19.77 -3.21 24.37
C ARG A 59 20.65 -4.10 25.25
N PRO A 60 21.88 -3.65 25.65
CA PRO A 60 22.73 -4.38 26.58
C PRO A 60 22.17 -4.53 27.98
N HIS A 61 21.29 -3.63 28.40
CA HIS A 61 20.58 -3.69 29.70
C HIS A 61 19.16 -4.26 29.53
N PRO A 62 18.57 -4.85 30.57
CA PRO A 62 17.20 -5.35 30.53
C PRO A 62 16.19 -4.21 30.37
N PRO A 63 14.95 -4.51 29.90
CA PRO A 63 13.86 -3.53 29.90
C PRO A 63 13.57 -3.01 31.31
N ASP A 64 13.37 -1.70 31.43
CA ASP A 64 13.15 -0.97 32.68
C ASP A 64 11.74 -0.40 32.82
N LEU A 65 10.87 -0.68 31.84
CA LEU A 65 9.49 -0.19 31.77
C LEU A 65 8.57 -1.22 31.13
N ILE A 66 7.32 -1.29 31.62
CA ILE A 66 6.27 -2.10 31.01
C ILE A 66 5.14 -1.20 30.53
N LEU A 67 4.80 -1.29 29.23
CA LEU A 67 3.59 -0.67 28.69
C LEU A 67 2.48 -1.72 28.61
N LEU A 68 1.30 -1.41 29.16
CA LEU A 68 0.11 -2.25 29.09
C LEU A 68 -0.87 -1.65 28.08
N SER A 69 -1.11 -2.36 26.98
CA SER A 69 -2.06 -1.95 25.95
C SER A 69 -3.52 -2.04 26.42
N LYS A 70 -4.43 -1.38 25.69
CA LYS A 70 -5.88 -1.39 25.96
C LYS A 70 -6.49 -2.79 26.01
N ASP A 71 -5.96 -3.73 25.24
CA ASP A 71 -6.38 -5.13 25.13
C ASP A 71 -5.52 -6.07 26.00
N ALA A 72 -4.90 -5.52 27.07
CA ALA A 72 -4.18 -6.23 28.10
C ALA A 72 -2.98 -7.07 27.62
N VAL A 73 -2.19 -6.55 26.66
CA VAL A 73 -0.90 -7.10 26.26
C VAL A 73 0.23 -6.29 26.88
N TYR A 74 1.18 -6.97 27.51
CA TYR A 74 2.37 -6.38 28.12
C TYR A 74 3.51 -6.25 27.11
N PHE A 75 4.14 -5.07 27.08
CA PHE A 75 5.32 -4.75 26.27
C PHE A 75 6.43 -4.31 27.20
N TYR A 76 7.51 -5.07 27.25
CA TYR A 76 8.71 -4.76 28.03
C TYR A 76 9.64 -3.89 27.19
N VAL A 77 9.85 -2.66 27.58
CA VAL A 77 10.52 -1.64 26.77
C VAL A 77 11.62 -0.93 27.58
N HIS A 78 12.46 -0.17 26.87
CA HIS A 78 13.53 0.62 27.44
C HIS A 78 13.11 2.09 27.43
N SER A 79 13.07 2.72 28.59
CA SER A 79 12.64 4.11 28.76
C SER A 79 13.53 5.10 28.00
N ASP A 80 14.85 4.82 27.89
CA ASP A 80 15.82 5.61 27.13
C ASP A 80 15.49 5.67 25.63
N ILE A 81 15.10 4.54 25.01
CA ILE A 81 14.69 4.50 23.59
C ILE A 81 13.42 5.31 23.37
N LEU A 82 12.44 5.18 24.26
CA LEU A 82 11.21 5.95 24.15
C LEU A 82 11.44 7.45 24.36
N ALA A 83 12.31 7.82 25.28
CA ALA A 83 12.70 9.20 25.51
C ALA A 83 13.46 9.80 24.33
N GLU A 84 14.38 9.03 23.70
CA GLU A 84 15.11 9.45 22.50
C GLU A 84 14.19 9.60 21.28
N ALA A 85 13.18 8.73 21.16
CA ALA A 85 12.23 8.75 20.06
C ALA A 85 11.14 9.84 20.17
N SER A 86 10.97 10.47 21.34
CA SER A 86 9.82 11.29 21.72
C SER A 86 10.24 12.66 22.22
N GLU A 87 9.67 13.74 21.65
CA GLU A 87 9.88 15.12 22.07
C GLU A 87 9.06 15.52 23.31
N ASN A 88 8.07 14.68 23.74
CA ASN A 88 7.17 14.97 24.84
C ASN A 88 7.20 13.91 25.97
N ASN A 89 8.33 13.20 26.12
CA ASN A 89 8.50 12.11 27.09
C ASN A 89 7.40 11.04 26.95
N PHE A 90 7.13 10.62 25.71
CA PHE A 90 6.11 9.62 25.40
C PHE A 90 4.75 9.99 26.03
N ARG A 91 4.22 11.19 25.66
CA ARG A 91 3.00 11.77 26.24
C ARG A 91 3.10 12.06 27.75
N ALA A 92 4.29 12.46 28.21
CA ALA A 92 4.62 12.70 29.62
C ALA A 92 4.35 11.47 30.53
N MET A 93 4.38 10.26 29.97
CA MET A 93 4.16 9.02 30.73
C MET A 93 5.48 8.42 31.25
N LEU A 94 6.64 8.81 30.69
CA LEU A 94 7.92 8.29 31.17
C LEU A 94 8.25 8.88 32.53
N PRO A 95 8.66 8.05 33.51
CA PRO A 95 9.08 8.53 34.83
C PRO A 95 10.34 9.40 34.71
N ALA A 96 10.38 10.49 35.45
CA ALA A 96 11.53 11.43 35.43
C ALA A 96 12.84 10.80 35.94
N VAL A 97 12.78 9.81 36.80
CA VAL A 97 13.88 8.98 37.30
C VAL A 97 13.33 7.58 37.54
N VAL A 98 13.89 6.58 36.93
CA VAL A 98 13.63 5.18 37.29
C VAL A 98 14.50 4.86 38.52
N THR A 99 14.09 5.29 39.70
CA THR A 99 14.68 4.86 40.97
C THR A 99 13.77 3.80 41.54
N SER A 100 13.91 2.59 41.09
CA SER A 100 13.29 1.46 41.78
C SER A 100 14.33 0.76 42.65
N ASP A 101 14.21 0.92 43.96
CA ASP A 101 14.75 -0.04 44.93
C ASP A 101 13.94 -1.36 44.88
N ASP A 102 12.84 -1.39 44.11
CA ASP A 102 12.01 -2.56 43.84
C ASP A 102 12.43 -3.19 42.50
N ASP A 103 12.64 -4.52 42.52
CA ASP A 103 13.13 -5.33 41.39
C ASP A 103 12.19 -5.40 40.17
N GLU A 104 11.00 -4.80 40.21
CA GLU A 104 10.01 -4.89 39.14
C GLU A 104 9.87 -3.55 38.36
N PRO A 105 9.91 -3.57 37.02
CA PRO A 105 9.72 -2.39 36.20
C PRO A 105 8.29 -1.83 36.35
N PRO A 106 8.11 -0.48 36.38
CA PRO A 106 6.81 0.15 36.52
C PRO A 106 5.91 -0.15 35.30
N ILE A 107 4.60 -0.31 35.55
CA ILE A 107 3.59 -0.58 34.52
C ILE A 107 2.84 0.70 34.19
N ILE A 108 2.83 1.07 32.88
CA ILE A 108 2.11 2.23 32.37
C ILE A 108 1.01 1.77 31.41
N ASN A 109 -0.25 2.17 31.70
CA ASN A 109 -1.36 1.88 30.79
C ASN A 109 -1.37 2.83 29.61
N VAL A 110 -1.47 2.29 28.39
CA VAL A 110 -1.62 3.07 27.15
C VAL A 110 -2.99 2.79 26.51
N PRO A 111 -3.63 3.83 25.92
CA PRO A 111 -4.99 3.70 25.39
C PRO A 111 -5.07 2.95 24.04
N GLU A 112 -3.94 2.72 23.37
CA GLU A 112 -3.87 2.03 22.09
C GLU A 112 -4.02 0.52 22.23
N PRO A 113 -4.67 -0.14 21.27
CA PRO A 113 -4.65 -1.61 21.17
C PRO A 113 -3.23 -2.12 20.85
N SER A 114 -2.94 -3.34 21.24
CA SER A 114 -1.62 -3.97 21.11
C SER A 114 -1.07 -3.93 19.68
N VAL A 115 -1.93 -4.12 18.67
CA VAL A 115 -1.52 -4.09 17.24
C VAL A 115 -1.01 -2.72 16.80
N VAL A 116 -1.59 -1.62 17.31
CA VAL A 116 -1.15 -0.25 17.04
C VAL A 116 0.12 0.08 17.82
N LEU A 117 0.11 -0.23 19.12
CA LEU A 117 1.27 -0.02 20.00
C LEU A 117 2.50 -0.78 19.49
N ASN A 118 2.31 -2.00 18.99
CA ASN A 118 3.38 -2.80 18.40
C ASN A 118 4.07 -2.07 17.23
N VAL A 119 3.31 -1.43 16.31
CA VAL A 119 3.87 -0.65 15.21
C VAL A 119 4.63 0.58 15.71
N ILE A 120 4.07 1.31 16.69
CA ILE A 120 4.71 2.49 17.29
C ILE A 120 6.05 2.12 17.93
N LEU A 121 6.08 1.04 18.70
CA LEU A 121 7.31 0.57 19.35
C LEU A 121 8.35 0.09 18.32
N HIS A 122 7.93 -0.66 17.29
CA HIS A 122 8.84 -1.05 16.23
C HIS A 122 9.46 0.16 15.53
N ALA A 123 8.68 1.24 15.33
CA ALA A 123 9.20 2.49 14.77
C ALA A 123 10.14 3.23 15.74
N ALA A 124 9.87 3.21 17.05
CA ALA A 124 10.76 3.80 18.06
C ALA A 124 12.13 3.09 18.08
N TYR A 125 12.10 1.76 18.02
CA TYR A 125 13.31 0.90 18.00
C TYR A 125 13.97 0.76 16.62
N GLU A 126 13.38 1.32 15.57
CA GLU A 126 13.85 1.23 14.18
C GLU A 126 13.97 -0.22 13.66
N ILE A 127 13.12 -1.12 14.18
CA ILE A 127 13.06 -2.52 13.76
C ILE A 127 11.80 -2.79 12.91
N SER A 128 11.86 -3.86 12.12
CA SER A 128 10.76 -4.20 11.20
C SER A 128 9.59 -4.88 11.90
N SER A 129 8.38 -4.38 11.68
CA SER A 129 7.12 -5.03 12.07
C SER A 129 6.48 -5.84 10.93
N ALA A 130 7.16 -6.01 9.80
CA ALA A 130 6.60 -6.64 8.58
C ALA A 130 6.16 -8.09 8.80
N HIS A 131 6.80 -8.83 9.71
CA HIS A 131 6.45 -10.22 10.02
C HIS A 131 5.07 -10.37 10.68
N TYR A 132 4.54 -9.31 11.29
CA TYR A 132 3.17 -9.27 11.82
C TYR A 132 2.12 -8.99 10.76
N GLN A 133 2.53 -8.60 9.53
CA GLN A 133 1.63 -8.25 8.42
C GLN A 133 0.51 -7.27 8.83
N PRO A 134 0.82 -6.15 9.49
CA PRO A 134 -0.21 -5.23 9.95
C PRO A 134 -1.01 -4.69 8.75
N PRO A 135 -2.35 -4.67 8.82
CA PRO A 135 -3.17 -4.07 7.79
C PRO A 135 -2.92 -2.56 7.69
N PHE A 136 -3.24 -1.98 6.53
CA PHE A 136 -2.97 -0.56 6.26
C PHE A 136 -3.61 0.38 7.31
N GLU A 137 -4.83 0.08 7.74
CA GLU A 137 -5.55 0.86 8.76
C GLU A 137 -4.79 0.91 10.09
N THR A 138 -4.18 -0.20 10.51
CA THR A 138 -3.34 -0.26 11.71
C THR A 138 -2.09 0.61 11.56
N LEU A 139 -1.44 0.55 10.37
CA LEU A 139 -0.26 1.39 10.07
C LEU A 139 -0.63 2.87 10.08
N ALA A 140 -1.73 3.26 9.44
CA ALA A 140 -2.20 4.64 9.41
C ALA A 140 -2.54 5.16 10.81
N THR A 141 -3.26 4.36 11.61
CA THR A 141 -3.58 4.70 13.00
C THR A 141 -2.32 4.84 13.85
N ALA A 142 -1.32 3.97 13.65
CA ALA A 142 -0.06 4.06 14.37
C ALA A 142 0.72 5.33 14.01
N VAL A 143 0.76 5.72 12.73
CA VAL A 143 1.40 6.97 12.29
C VAL A 143 0.68 8.19 12.87
N ASP A 144 -0.66 8.21 12.87
CA ASP A 144 -1.45 9.28 13.48
C ASP A 144 -1.20 9.35 15.00
N ALA A 145 -1.09 8.20 15.69
CA ALA A 145 -0.82 8.13 17.12
C ALA A 145 0.61 8.56 17.50
N MET A 146 1.61 8.40 16.61
CA MET A 146 3.00 8.84 16.86
C MET A 146 3.06 10.30 17.29
N ILE A 147 2.25 11.19 16.69
CA ILE A 147 2.19 12.62 17.07
C ILE A 147 1.81 12.78 18.55
N THR A 148 0.83 12.00 19.01
CA THR A 148 0.38 12.03 20.42
C THR A 148 1.51 11.65 21.38
N TYR A 149 2.38 10.73 20.94
CA TYR A 149 3.56 10.30 21.70
C TYR A 149 4.79 11.18 21.47
N GLY A 150 4.66 12.31 20.77
CA GLY A 150 5.77 13.21 20.47
C GLY A 150 6.82 12.64 19.51
N MET A 151 6.44 11.61 18.77
CA MET A 151 7.29 11.04 17.73
C MET A 151 7.00 11.72 16.39
N ASN A 152 8.01 12.36 15.80
CA ASN A 152 7.85 13.02 14.51
C ASN A 152 7.81 11.97 13.38
N PRO A 153 6.70 11.84 12.61
CA PRO A 153 6.63 10.90 11.48
C PRO A 153 7.75 11.11 10.45
N GLY A 154 8.18 12.35 10.21
CA GLY A 154 9.25 12.64 9.26
C GLY A 154 10.61 12.03 9.64
N SER A 155 10.89 11.89 10.94
CA SER A 155 12.13 11.25 11.43
C SER A 155 12.02 9.72 11.46
N LYS A 156 10.81 9.16 11.53
CA LYS A 156 10.59 7.72 11.64
C LYS A 156 10.17 7.05 10.31
N ILE A 157 9.78 7.84 9.31
CA ILE A 157 9.30 7.35 8.01
C ILE A 157 10.13 8.00 6.90
N HIS A 158 11.30 7.44 6.63
CA HIS A 158 12.19 7.85 5.54
C HIS A 158 12.79 6.61 4.83
N PRO A 159 13.39 6.74 3.64
CA PRO A 159 13.75 5.59 2.79
C PRO A 159 14.62 4.50 3.44
N SER A 160 15.38 4.83 4.50
CA SER A 160 16.21 3.85 5.22
C SER A 160 15.50 3.14 6.37
N THR A 161 14.25 3.52 6.71
CA THR A 161 13.53 2.92 7.83
C THR A 161 12.65 1.74 7.39
N PRO A 162 12.51 0.70 8.25
CA PRO A 162 11.64 -0.42 7.94
C PRO A 162 10.17 -0.02 7.76
N LEU A 163 9.68 0.94 8.55
CA LEU A 163 8.30 1.42 8.47
C LEU A 163 8.00 2.10 7.13
N PHE A 164 8.96 2.84 6.56
CA PHE A 164 8.82 3.40 5.21
C PHE A 164 8.59 2.31 4.15
N SER A 165 9.44 1.29 4.16
CA SER A 165 9.34 0.17 3.20
C SER A 165 8.01 -0.58 3.34
N LEU A 166 7.56 -0.77 4.59
CA LEU A 166 6.29 -1.41 4.89
C LEU A 166 5.10 -0.58 4.39
N LEU A 167 5.07 0.73 4.67
CA LEU A 167 4.03 1.64 4.16
C LEU A 167 4.02 1.67 2.62
N LEU A 168 5.19 1.78 1.99
CA LEU A 168 5.29 1.82 0.53
C LEU A 168 4.78 0.53 -0.13
N SER A 169 4.93 -0.62 0.52
CA SER A 169 4.40 -1.90 0.02
C SER A 169 2.86 -1.92 -0.12
N HIS A 170 2.16 -1.05 0.62
CA HIS A 170 0.71 -0.89 0.53
C HIS A 170 0.26 0.08 -0.59
N ALA A 171 1.18 0.80 -1.24
CA ALA A 171 0.85 1.80 -2.27
C ALA A 171 -0.02 1.26 -3.43
N PRO A 172 0.18 0.02 -3.94
CA PRO A 172 -0.66 -0.50 -5.02
C PRO A 172 -2.12 -0.76 -4.62
N LEU A 173 -2.37 -1.09 -3.35
CA LEU A 173 -3.70 -1.48 -2.85
C LEU A 173 -4.45 -0.28 -2.24
N PHE A 174 -3.73 0.63 -1.57
CA PHE A 174 -4.29 1.76 -0.84
C PHE A 174 -3.65 3.10 -1.28
N PRO A 175 -3.59 3.39 -2.61
CA PRO A 175 -2.81 4.52 -3.11
C PRO A 175 -3.32 5.88 -2.61
N LEU A 176 -4.64 6.08 -2.54
CA LEU A 176 -5.21 7.34 -2.09
C LEU A 176 -4.98 7.57 -0.59
N GLN A 177 -5.27 6.55 0.21
CA GLN A 177 -5.13 6.61 1.66
C GLN A 177 -3.66 6.83 2.07
N LEU A 178 -2.73 6.11 1.43
CA LEU A 178 -1.30 6.27 1.67
C LEU A 178 -0.78 7.63 1.20
N TYR A 179 -1.24 8.10 0.03
CA TYR A 179 -0.88 9.43 -0.45
C TYR A 179 -1.40 10.53 0.47
N SER A 180 -2.65 10.40 0.97
CA SER A 180 -3.25 11.34 1.92
C SER A 180 -2.49 11.36 3.24
N LEU A 181 -2.08 10.19 3.76
CA LEU A 181 -1.26 10.07 4.95
C LEU A 181 0.11 10.75 4.75
N ALA A 182 0.79 10.43 3.65
CA ALA A 182 2.09 10.98 3.32
C ALA A 182 2.03 12.51 3.10
N ALA A 183 0.98 13.00 2.46
CA ALA A 183 0.76 14.42 2.23
C ALA A 183 0.48 15.17 3.53
N HIS A 184 -0.33 14.59 4.43
CA HIS A 184 -0.68 15.18 5.72
C HIS A 184 0.53 15.44 6.60
N TYR A 185 1.47 14.50 6.62
CA TYR A 185 2.71 14.59 7.41
C TYR A 185 3.92 15.11 6.62
N GLU A 186 3.70 15.62 5.41
CA GLU A 186 4.75 16.12 4.50
C GLU A 186 5.87 15.11 4.19
N LEU A 187 5.57 13.82 4.18
CA LEU A 187 6.49 12.71 3.87
C LEU A 187 6.72 12.65 2.35
N GLU A 188 7.55 13.55 1.84
CA GLU A 188 7.82 13.72 0.41
C GLU A 188 8.28 12.42 -0.25
N ASP A 189 9.24 11.72 0.38
CA ASP A 189 9.81 10.47 -0.15
C ASP A 189 8.78 9.35 -0.27
N LEU A 190 7.71 9.38 0.52
CA LEU A 190 6.61 8.44 0.46
C LEU A 190 5.52 8.91 -0.52
N ALA A 191 5.20 10.21 -0.54
CA ALA A 191 4.18 10.78 -1.41
C ALA A 191 4.55 10.66 -2.91
N VAL A 192 5.82 10.90 -3.25
CA VAL A 192 6.28 10.84 -4.64
C VAL A 192 6.08 9.47 -5.28
N PRO A 193 6.61 8.35 -4.78
CA PRO A 193 6.38 7.04 -5.38
C PRO A 193 4.92 6.61 -5.33
N THR A 194 4.19 6.91 -4.25
CA THR A 194 2.77 6.58 -4.10
C THR A 194 1.92 7.26 -5.18
N SER A 195 2.25 8.47 -5.60
CA SER A 195 1.51 9.22 -6.61
C SER A 195 1.44 8.51 -7.97
N ALA A 196 2.40 7.64 -8.30
CA ALA A 196 2.38 6.85 -9.52
C ALA A 196 1.19 5.88 -9.58
N HIS A 197 0.74 5.40 -8.44
CA HIS A 197 -0.41 4.48 -8.32
C HIS A 197 -1.76 5.23 -8.39
N LEU A 198 -1.75 6.56 -8.31
CA LEU A 198 -2.95 7.39 -8.44
C LEU A 198 -3.25 7.83 -9.88
N LEU A 199 -2.42 7.49 -10.85
CA LEU A 199 -2.65 7.87 -12.26
C LEU A 199 -3.96 7.30 -12.83
N ALA A 200 -4.41 6.14 -12.36
CA ALA A 200 -5.68 5.54 -12.74
C ALA A 200 -6.87 6.09 -11.94
N PHE A 201 -6.62 6.80 -10.84
CA PHE A 201 -7.66 7.28 -9.94
C PHE A 201 -8.34 8.55 -10.52
N PRO A 202 -9.68 8.58 -10.67
CA PRO A 202 -10.39 9.76 -11.14
C PRO A 202 -10.42 10.83 -10.05
N LEU A 203 -9.76 11.97 -10.25
CA LEU A 203 -9.70 13.05 -9.24
C LEU A 203 -11.07 13.62 -8.87
N SER A 204 -12.08 13.45 -9.72
CA SER A 204 -13.47 13.82 -9.44
C SER A 204 -14.15 12.98 -8.35
N ARG A 205 -13.51 11.88 -7.91
CA ARG A 205 -13.99 11.02 -6.80
C ARG A 205 -13.37 11.36 -5.46
N LEU A 206 -12.48 12.36 -5.40
CA LEU A 206 -11.97 12.85 -4.12
C LEU A 206 -13.11 13.40 -3.29
N THR A 207 -13.19 12.97 -2.03
CA THR A 207 -14.12 13.52 -1.05
C THR A 207 -13.53 14.79 -0.42
N ASP A 208 -14.37 15.62 0.20
CA ASP A 208 -13.90 16.80 0.92
C ASP A 208 -12.92 16.42 2.03
N GLN A 209 -13.14 15.29 2.70
CA GLN A 209 -12.24 14.76 3.72
C GLN A 209 -10.86 14.39 3.13
N ASP A 210 -10.82 13.78 1.94
CA ASP A 210 -9.55 13.48 1.24
C ASP A 210 -8.81 14.78 0.91
N VAL A 211 -9.53 15.79 0.39
CA VAL A 211 -8.97 17.09 0.03
C VAL A 211 -8.37 17.80 1.24
N GLU A 212 -9.09 17.81 2.37
CA GLU A 212 -8.62 18.40 3.62
C GLU A 212 -7.36 17.68 4.14
N ARG A 213 -7.37 16.34 4.13
CA ARG A 213 -6.23 15.55 4.61
C ARG A 213 -5.00 15.67 3.71
N ILE A 214 -5.16 15.67 2.38
CA ILE A 214 -4.07 15.85 1.40
C ILE A 214 -3.48 17.25 1.50
N GLY A 215 -4.30 18.26 1.73
CA GLY A 215 -3.90 19.64 1.76
C GLY A 215 -3.57 20.24 0.38
N ALA A 216 -3.60 21.57 0.29
CA ALA A 216 -3.52 22.31 -0.98
C ALA A 216 -2.21 22.04 -1.76
N LYS A 217 -1.07 21.89 -1.08
CA LYS A 217 0.26 21.68 -1.68
C LYS A 217 0.30 20.38 -2.50
N TYR A 218 -0.05 19.25 -1.88
CA TYR A 218 0.00 17.94 -2.52
C TYR A 218 -1.17 17.70 -3.46
N LEU A 219 -2.35 18.25 -3.17
CA LEU A 219 -3.49 18.22 -4.09
C LEU A 219 -3.14 18.93 -5.41
N LYS A 220 -2.55 20.13 -5.35
CA LYS A 220 -2.06 20.85 -6.53
C LYS A 220 -1.07 20.01 -7.34
N ARG A 221 -0.09 19.37 -6.70
CA ARG A 221 0.92 18.54 -7.37
C ARG A 221 0.28 17.35 -8.06
N LEU A 222 -0.66 16.66 -7.41
CA LEU A 222 -1.40 15.53 -7.97
C LEU A 222 -2.24 15.98 -9.18
N PHE A 223 -2.93 17.12 -9.08
CA PHE A 223 -3.68 17.70 -10.18
C PHE A 223 -2.77 18.02 -11.38
N PHE A 224 -1.63 18.66 -11.16
CA PHE A 224 -0.68 18.97 -12.21
C PHE A 224 -0.01 17.72 -12.80
N LEU A 225 0.18 16.66 -12.05
CA LEU A 225 0.64 15.38 -12.57
C LEU A 225 -0.36 14.83 -13.59
N HIS A 226 -1.66 14.75 -13.24
CA HIS A 226 -2.72 14.26 -14.13
C HIS A 226 -2.88 15.13 -15.37
N TYR A 227 -3.01 16.45 -15.18
CA TYR A 227 -3.13 17.41 -16.27
C TYR A 227 -1.92 17.36 -17.19
N GLY A 228 -0.71 17.42 -16.62
CA GLY A 228 0.53 17.43 -17.39
C GLY A 228 0.73 16.18 -18.22
N ARG A 229 0.34 15.00 -17.70
CA ARG A 229 0.40 13.75 -18.46
C ARG A 229 -0.61 13.74 -19.61
N ASN A 230 -1.84 14.20 -19.39
CA ASN A 230 -2.84 14.30 -20.43
C ASN A 230 -2.38 15.25 -21.56
N GLU A 231 -1.83 16.39 -21.23
CA GLU A 231 -1.29 17.35 -22.21
C GLU A 231 -0.04 16.81 -22.94
N ALA A 232 0.83 16.08 -22.23
CA ALA A 232 1.97 15.42 -22.85
C ALA A 232 1.52 14.36 -23.87
N LEU A 233 0.52 13.54 -23.54
CA LEU A 233 -0.03 12.53 -24.46
C LEU A 233 -0.63 13.18 -25.72
N LYS A 234 -1.45 14.21 -25.55
CA LYS A 234 -2.02 14.97 -26.68
C LYS A 234 -0.93 15.53 -27.59
N ARG A 235 0.14 16.09 -27.03
CA ARG A 235 1.28 16.63 -27.77
C ARG A 235 2.03 15.54 -28.53
N VAL A 236 2.30 14.40 -27.87
CA VAL A 236 2.96 13.26 -28.49
C VAL A 236 2.14 12.69 -29.65
N LEU A 237 0.83 12.54 -29.48
CA LEU A 237 -0.08 12.04 -30.53
C LEU A 237 -0.33 13.04 -31.63
N GLY A 238 -0.27 14.33 -31.37
CA GLY A 238 -0.59 15.40 -32.36
C GLY A 238 0.33 15.49 -33.59
N THR A 239 1.50 14.84 -33.54
CA THR A 239 2.41 14.80 -34.69
C THR A 239 2.12 13.57 -35.55
N PRO A 240 1.68 13.71 -36.83
CA PRO A 240 1.43 12.58 -37.72
C PRO A 240 2.74 11.94 -38.21
N PRO A 241 2.68 10.77 -38.91
CA PRO A 241 3.80 10.21 -39.63
C PRO A 241 4.31 11.19 -40.69
N HIS A 242 5.63 11.29 -40.84
CA HIS A 242 6.23 12.15 -41.87
C HIS A 242 5.98 11.60 -43.26
N PRO A 243 5.58 12.44 -44.23
CA PRO A 243 5.46 12.04 -45.64
C PRO A 243 6.85 11.72 -46.20
N HIS A 244 6.93 10.72 -47.08
CA HIS A 244 8.14 10.41 -47.86
C HIS A 244 8.11 11.15 -49.20
N PRO A 245 9.24 11.28 -49.92
CA PRO A 245 9.24 11.82 -51.26
C PRO A 245 8.28 11.04 -52.18
N PRO A 246 7.55 11.71 -53.13
CA PRO A 246 6.63 11.04 -54.04
C PRO A 246 7.33 9.96 -54.86
N THR A 247 6.62 8.85 -55.10
CA THR A 247 7.05 7.75 -55.95
C THR A 247 6.03 7.53 -57.06
N ASN A 248 6.37 6.69 -58.04
CA ASN A 248 5.43 6.38 -59.14
C ASN A 248 4.14 5.71 -58.68
N THR A 249 4.13 5.13 -57.47
CA THR A 249 2.98 4.40 -56.89
C THR A 249 2.37 5.09 -55.68
N CYS A 250 2.97 6.20 -55.19
CA CYS A 250 2.49 6.91 -54.01
C CYS A 250 2.82 8.40 -54.11
N ASP A 251 1.82 9.19 -54.39
CA ASP A 251 1.89 10.63 -54.47
C ASP A 251 1.46 11.33 -53.17
N PHE A 252 1.55 12.67 -53.13
CA PHE A 252 1.12 13.45 -51.94
C PHE A 252 -0.37 13.28 -51.57
N PRO A 253 -1.32 13.22 -52.53
CA PRO A 253 -2.72 12.90 -52.23
C PRO A 253 -2.91 11.58 -51.54
N ALA A 254 -2.22 10.51 -51.96
CA ALA A 254 -2.25 9.21 -51.34
C ALA A 254 -1.70 9.24 -49.87
N GLN A 255 -0.57 9.94 -49.66
CA GLN A 255 0.04 10.11 -48.34
C GLN A 255 -0.83 10.92 -47.38
N LYS A 256 -1.63 11.89 -47.88
CA LYS A 256 -2.64 12.62 -47.06
C LYS A 256 -3.69 11.68 -46.46
N GLY A 257 -3.97 10.54 -47.09
CA GLY A 257 -4.85 9.50 -46.58
C GLY A 257 -4.36 8.98 -45.21
N LEU A 258 -3.05 8.66 -45.09
CA LEU A 258 -2.44 8.23 -43.83
C LEU A 258 -2.53 9.33 -42.75
N GLY A 259 -2.26 10.61 -43.12
CA GLY A 259 -2.37 11.72 -42.16
C GLY A 259 -3.80 11.89 -41.62
N ARG A 260 -4.83 11.70 -42.47
CA ARG A 260 -6.23 11.75 -42.06
C ARG A 260 -6.60 10.57 -41.14
N ALA A 261 -6.16 9.34 -41.50
CA ALA A 261 -6.39 8.16 -40.70
C ALA A 261 -5.72 8.28 -39.32
N TRP A 262 -4.48 8.80 -39.28
CA TRP A 262 -3.79 9.14 -38.03
C TRP A 262 -4.59 10.13 -37.18
N ALA A 263 -5.06 11.24 -37.77
CA ALA A 263 -5.82 12.27 -37.07
C ALA A 263 -7.12 11.72 -36.47
N LEU A 264 -7.82 10.80 -37.17
CA LEU A 264 -9.02 10.14 -36.66
C LEU A 264 -8.70 9.20 -35.48
N ALA A 265 -7.67 8.38 -35.57
CA ALA A 265 -7.22 7.51 -34.48
C ALA A 265 -6.80 8.33 -33.25
N VAL A 266 -6.08 9.42 -33.46
CA VAL A 266 -5.69 10.35 -32.39
C VAL A 266 -6.90 11.02 -31.76
N ALA A 267 -7.88 11.47 -32.55
CA ALA A 267 -9.11 12.05 -32.03
C ALA A 267 -9.86 11.06 -31.10
N TYR A 268 -9.93 9.80 -31.49
CA TYR A 268 -10.50 8.72 -30.67
C TYR A 268 -9.71 8.54 -29.37
N LEU A 269 -8.37 8.46 -29.41
CA LEU A 269 -7.51 8.29 -28.22
C LEU A 269 -7.57 9.52 -27.30
N VAL A 270 -7.72 10.72 -27.85
CA VAL A 270 -7.80 11.97 -27.07
C VAL A 270 -9.17 12.15 -26.42
N TRP A 271 -10.24 11.57 -27.01
CA TRP A 271 -11.58 11.63 -26.44
C TRP A 271 -11.63 10.98 -25.02
N ASP A 272 -10.97 9.85 -24.86
CA ASP A 272 -10.86 9.13 -23.57
C ASP A 272 -9.43 9.21 -23.02
N VAL A 273 -8.82 10.40 -23.06
CA VAL A 273 -7.45 10.59 -22.58
C VAL A 273 -7.38 10.41 -21.07
N ARG A 274 -6.48 9.52 -20.64
CA ARG A 274 -6.21 9.26 -19.21
C ARG A 274 -4.71 9.31 -18.93
N PRO A 275 -4.32 9.76 -17.72
CA PRO A 275 -2.91 9.88 -17.37
C PRO A 275 -2.20 8.52 -17.22
N ASP A 276 -2.96 7.43 -17.07
CA ASP A 276 -2.46 6.04 -16.95
C ASP A 276 -2.44 5.28 -18.29
N MET A 277 -2.78 5.92 -19.42
CA MET A 277 -2.84 5.29 -20.74
C MET A 277 -1.64 4.38 -20.97
N SER A 278 -1.88 3.09 -21.27
CA SER A 278 -0.80 2.13 -21.51
C SER A 278 -0.20 2.28 -22.91
N THR A 279 1.07 1.92 -23.05
CA THR A 279 1.74 1.87 -24.37
C THR A 279 1.07 0.85 -25.29
N GLN A 280 0.57 -0.25 -24.73
CA GLN A 280 -0.15 -1.27 -25.47
C GLN A 280 -1.47 -0.74 -26.04
N THR A 281 -2.22 0.07 -25.28
CA THR A 281 -3.45 0.71 -25.78
C THR A 281 -3.15 1.63 -26.96
N LEU A 282 -2.08 2.43 -26.86
CA LEU A 282 -1.65 3.30 -27.97
C LEU A 282 -1.26 2.49 -29.21
N GLU A 283 -0.49 1.43 -29.02
CA GLU A 283 -0.06 0.56 -30.12
C GLU A 283 -1.24 -0.13 -30.78
N SER A 284 -2.16 -0.71 -30.00
CA SER A 284 -3.35 -1.39 -30.52
C SER A 284 -4.28 -0.47 -31.31
N ALA A 285 -4.37 0.81 -30.94
CA ALA A 285 -5.18 1.78 -31.68
C ALA A 285 -4.52 2.29 -32.97
N LEU A 286 -3.18 2.34 -33.01
CA LEU A 286 -2.45 2.94 -34.14
C LEU A 286 -1.96 1.89 -35.14
N ARG A 287 -1.66 0.67 -34.74
CA ARG A 287 -1.14 -0.40 -35.61
C ARG A 287 -2.08 -0.79 -36.76
N PRO A 288 -3.43 -0.85 -36.61
CA PRO A 288 -4.36 -1.18 -37.68
C PRO A 288 -4.32 -0.21 -38.86
N LEU A 289 -3.82 1.02 -38.67
CA LEU A 289 -3.66 1.98 -39.73
C LEU A 289 -2.74 1.47 -40.85
N SER A 290 -1.86 0.49 -40.62
CA SER A 290 -0.98 -0.13 -41.61
C SER A 290 -1.71 -1.08 -42.55
N GLU A 291 -2.88 -1.63 -42.18
CA GLU A 291 -3.60 -2.67 -42.95
C GLU A 291 -4.10 -2.15 -44.32
N HIS A 292 -4.42 -0.86 -44.38
CA HIS A 292 -4.93 -0.23 -45.61
C HIS A 292 -3.84 0.46 -46.41
N LEU A 293 -2.57 0.37 -46.03
CA LEU A 293 -1.46 0.98 -46.73
C LEU A 293 -0.87 0.01 -47.76
N ILE A 294 -0.82 0.44 -49.03
CA ILE A 294 -0.19 -0.34 -50.09
C ILE A 294 1.30 -0.01 -50.18
N CYS A 295 1.67 1.26 -49.92
CA CYS A 295 3.04 1.76 -50.04
C CYS A 295 3.90 1.36 -48.84
N ASP A 296 5.01 0.66 -49.07
CA ASP A 296 5.92 0.21 -48.01
C ASP A 296 6.65 1.37 -47.30
N LEU A 297 6.92 2.48 -48.02
CA LEU A 297 7.50 3.68 -47.37
C LEU A 297 6.52 4.32 -46.41
N CYS A 298 5.21 4.36 -46.72
CA CYS A 298 4.18 4.80 -45.79
C CYS A 298 4.07 3.88 -44.58
N LYS A 299 4.16 2.55 -44.78
CA LYS A 299 4.17 1.58 -43.67
C LYS A 299 5.37 1.79 -42.74
N THR A 300 6.56 2.00 -43.32
CA THR A 300 7.77 2.29 -42.55
C THR A 300 7.62 3.58 -41.75
N ALA A 301 7.18 4.69 -42.40
CA ALA A 301 6.96 5.97 -41.74
C ALA A 301 5.93 5.86 -40.59
N LEU A 302 4.84 5.09 -40.76
CA LEU A 302 3.86 4.81 -39.72
C LEU A 302 4.47 4.04 -38.56
N ASN A 303 5.18 2.95 -38.82
CA ASN A 303 5.81 2.12 -37.81
C ASN A 303 6.85 2.91 -37.01
N ASP A 304 7.67 3.71 -37.64
CA ASP A 304 8.66 4.57 -36.99
C ASP A 304 7.99 5.62 -36.11
N ARG A 305 6.86 6.19 -36.60
CA ARG A 305 6.08 7.14 -35.80
C ARG A 305 5.45 6.47 -34.58
N ILE A 306 4.87 5.27 -34.70
CA ILE A 306 4.31 4.52 -33.58
C ILE A 306 5.39 4.24 -32.55
N LYS A 307 6.57 3.72 -32.97
CA LYS A 307 7.70 3.47 -32.07
C LYS A 307 8.13 4.75 -31.33
N SER A 308 8.29 5.85 -32.06
CA SER A 308 8.65 7.15 -31.49
C SER A 308 7.59 7.65 -30.49
N THR A 309 6.30 7.47 -30.79
CA THR A 309 5.18 7.82 -29.90
C THR A 309 5.24 7.03 -28.59
N ILE A 310 5.43 5.71 -28.68
CA ILE A 310 5.55 4.82 -27.52
C ILE A 310 6.74 5.22 -26.66
N LEU A 311 7.91 5.46 -27.28
CA LEU A 311 9.11 5.86 -26.58
C LEU A 311 8.93 7.21 -25.87
N GLN A 312 8.41 8.22 -26.58
CA GLN A 312 8.17 9.54 -25.99
C GLN A 312 7.18 9.48 -24.84
N TRP A 313 6.12 8.65 -24.93
CA TRP A 313 5.16 8.47 -23.87
C TRP A 313 5.74 7.74 -22.66
N SER A 314 6.58 6.73 -22.88
CA SER A 314 7.17 5.92 -21.80
C SER A 314 8.07 6.73 -20.85
N ILE A 315 8.72 7.80 -21.37
CA ILE A 315 9.59 8.67 -20.56
C ILE A 315 8.86 9.83 -19.89
N VAL A 316 7.56 10.02 -20.14
CA VAL A 316 6.77 11.06 -19.44
C VAL A 316 6.70 10.74 -17.97
N LYS A 317 7.09 11.71 -17.12
CA LYS A 317 7.12 11.58 -15.65
C LYS A 317 5.80 11.00 -15.12
N ARG A 318 5.89 10.02 -14.19
CA ARG A 318 4.75 9.29 -13.61
C ARG A 318 4.48 9.66 -12.15
N THR A 319 5.26 10.53 -11.55
CA THR A 319 5.18 10.94 -10.14
C THR A 319 5.06 12.46 -10.01
N ILE A 320 4.55 12.94 -8.88
CA ILE A 320 4.48 14.38 -8.56
C ILE A 320 5.84 15.04 -8.45
#